data_d56f72fae94b335086e4c8f827c47376
#
_entry.id   d56f72fae94b335086e4c8f827c47376
#
_cell.length_a   1.000
_cell.length_b   1.000
_cell.length_c   1.000
_cell.angle_alpha   90.00
_cell.angle_beta   90.00
_cell.angle_gamma   90.00
#
_symmetry.space_group_name_H-M   'P 1'
#
loop_
_entity.id
_entity.type
_entity.pdbx_description
1 polymer ?
#
loop_
_entity_poly.entity_id
_entity_poly.type
_entity_poly.pdbx_seq_one_letter_code
_entity_poly.pdbx_strand_id
1 'polypeptide(L)'
;MLKILQARLQWYMTHELPDVQAGFRKGRGTRDQIANIRWIIEKARESQKNIYFCFIDYAKAFDCVDHNKLEIPDHLTYLLRNLYAGQEAAVRTGHGTTGWFQIGKGVRQGCILSPCLFNLYAEYVMRNSGLDEVQAGIKIA
;
A
#
# COMPACT_ATOMS: atom_id res chain seq x y z
N MET A 1 -9.23 -19.92 -6.67
CA MET A 1 -8.30 -19.15 -7.52
C MET A 1 -7.72 -17.94 -6.78
N LEU A 2 -8.51 -17.01 -6.26
CA LEU A 2 -8.02 -15.81 -5.56
C LEU A 2 -7.09 -16.11 -4.37
N LYS A 3 -7.36 -17.13 -3.56
CA LYS A 3 -6.50 -17.52 -2.43
C LYS A 3 -5.11 -18.00 -2.88
N ILE A 4 -5.00 -18.66 -4.02
CA ILE A 4 -3.71 -19.10 -4.57
C ILE A 4 -2.91 -17.88 -5.02
N LEU A 5 -3.55 -16.95 -5.71
CA LEU A 5 -2.91 -15.70 -6.15
C LEU A 5 -2.50 -14.85 -4.94
N GLN A 6 -3.36 -14.78 -3.91
CA GLN A 6 -3.03 -14.11 -2.65
C GLN A 6 -1.77 -14.71 -2.00
N ALA A 7 -1.68 -16.03 -1.88
CA ALA A 7 -0.52 -16.69 -1.28
C ALA A 7 0.77 -16.37 -2.03
N ARG A 8 0.74 -16.34 -3.36
CA ARG A 8 1.89 -15.97 -4.19
C ARG A 8 2.29 -14.50 -3.99
N LEU A 9 1.31 -13.58 -4.01
CA LEU A 9 1.57 -12.16 -3.77
C LEU A 9 2.07 -11.91 -2.35
N GLN A 10 1.56 -12.65 -1.36
CA GLN A 10 2.01 -12.56 0.02
C GLN A 10 3.48 -12.95 0.19
N TRP A 11 3.94 -13.94 -0.58
CA TRP A 11 5.36 -14.30 -0.62
C TRP A 11 6.20 -13.11 -1.10
N TYR A 12 5.79 -12.44 -2.19
CA TYR A 12 6.46 -11.23 -2.68
C TYR A 12 6.44 -10.11 -1.65
N MET A 13 5.30 -9.84 -1.04
CA MET A 13 5.20 -8.84 0.04
C MET A 13 6.22 -9.07 1.16
N THR A 14 6.43 -10.33 1.55
CA THR A 14 7.35 -10.66 2.64
C THR A 14 8.80 -10.38 2.27
N HIS A 15 9.16 -10.48 0.99
CA HIS A 15 10.53 -10.32 0.51
C HIS A 15 10.83 -8.91 0.00
N GLU A 16 9.85 -8.23 -0.59
CA GLU A 16 10.05 -6.92 -1.22
C GLU A 16 9.74 -5.74 -0.29
N LEU A 17 8.84 -5.93 0.68
CA LEU A 17 8.50 -4.84 1.57
C LEU A 17 9.49 -4.73 2.73
N PRO A 18 10.00 -3.52 3.04
CA PRO A 18 10.88 -3.30 4.17
C PRO A 18 10.17 -3.62 5.50
N ASP A 19 10.95 -3.98 6.51
CA ASP A 19 10.41 -4.35 7.82
C ASP A 19 9.68 -3.20 8.52
N VAL A 20 10.01 -1.98 8.19
CA VAL A 20 9.37 -0.77 8.74
C VAL A 20 7.94 -0.58 8.23
N GLN A 21 7.61 -1.13 7.07
CA GLN A 21 6.26 -1.06 6.51
C GLN A 21 5.32 -1.95 7.33
N ALA A 22 4.28 -1.36 7.94
CA ALA A 22 3.39 -2.06 8.87
C ALA A 22 1.95 -2.20 8.38
N GLY A 23 1.52 -1.43 7.39
CA GLY A 23 0.15 -1.44 6.89
C GLY A 23 -0.27 -2.81 6.34
N PHE A 24 -1.44 -3.29 6.74
CA PHE A 24 -2.01 -4.56 6.28
C PHE A 24 -1.09 -5.79 6.41
N ARG A 25 -0.12 -5.76 7.33
CA ARG A 25 0.77 -6.91 7.62
C ARG A 25 0.32 -7.65 8.87
N LYS A 26 0.32 -8.99 8.80
CA LYS A 26 0.01 -9.84 9.95
C LYS A 26 1.01 -9.60 11.08
N GLY A 27 0.51 -9.42 12.31
CA GLY A 27 1.33 -9.17 13.49
C GLY A 27 1.85 -7.73 13.63
N ARG A 28 1.42 -6.81 12.78
CA ARG A 28 1.76 -5.38 12.84
C ARG A 28 0.51 -4.58 13.17
N GLY A 29 0.30 -4.29 14.46
CA GLY A 29 -0.88 -3.56 14.91
C GLY A 29 -0.66 -2.05 14.98
N THR A 30 -1.74 -1.28 14.93
CA THR A 30 -1.70 0.19 15.13
C THR A 30 -1.10 0.57 16.49
N ARG A 31 -1.36 -0.23 17.54
CA ARG A 31 -0.79 -0.02 18.88
C ARG A 31 0.74 -0.08 18.86
N ASP A 32 1.29 -1.03 18.13
CA ASP A 32 2.75 -1.22 18.03
C ASP A 32 3.38 -0.03 17.31
N GLN A 33 2.72 0.48 16.26
CA GLN A 33 3.19 1.65 15.52
C GLN A 33 3.12 2.93 16.36
N ILE A 34 2.08 3.10 17.16
CA ILE A 34 1.99 4.21 18.12
C ILE A 34 3.11 4.11 19.16
N ALA A 35 3.41 2.91 19.67
CA ALA A 35 4.50 2.69 20.62
C ALA A 35 5.87 3.02 19.97
N ASN A 36 6.10 2.61 18.73
CA ASN A 36 7.31 2.94 17.98
C ASN A 36 7.50 4.46 17.82
N ILE A 37 6.44 5.19 17.43
CA ILE A 37 6.50 6.64 17.29
C ILE A 37 6.81 7.31 18.65
N ARG A 38 6.18 6.88 19.73
CA ARG A 38 6.47 7.38 21.07
C ARG A 38 7.92 7.14 21.47
N TRP A 39 8.42 5.94 21.22
CA TRP A 39 9.82 5.60 21.50
C TRP A 39 10.79 6.48 20.71
N ILE A 40 10.52 6.75 19.43
CA ILE A 40 11.34 7.66 18.60
C ILE A 40 11.33 9.07 19.19
N ILE A 41 10.17 9.57 19.61
CA ILE A 41 10.03 10.91 20.23
C ILE A 41 10.85 10.98 21.52
N GLU A 42 10.76 9.96 22.37
CA GLU A 42 11.50 9.91 23.64
C GLU A 42 13.01 9.88 23.38
N LYS A 43 13.48 9.06 22.45
CA LYS A 43 14.90 8.99 22.08
C LYS A 43 15.43 10.30 21.47
N ALA A 44 14.64 10.96 20.66
CA ALA A 44 15.02 12.27 20.12
C ALA A 44 15.14 13.33 21.23
N ARG A 45 14.22 13.33 22.21
CA ARG A 45 14.29 14.21 23.38
C ARG A 45 15.52 13.94 24.24
N GLU A 46 15.82 12.67 24.56
CA GLU A 46 17.02 12.29 25.30
C GLU A 46 18.31 12.77 24.61
N SER A 47 18.34 12.66 23.28
CA SER A 47 19.50 13.04 22.46
C SER A 47 19.52 14.52 22.08
N GLN A 48 18.51 15.31 22.49
CA GLN A 48 18.31 16.71 22.11
C GLN A 48 18.33 16.94 20.59
N LYS A 49 17.81 15.97 19.82
CA LYS A 49 17.73 16.03 18.35
C LYS A 49 16.31 16.38 17.92
N ASN A 50 16.22 17.27 16.93
CA ASN A 50 14.94 17.55 16.28
C ASN A 50 14.55 16.37 15.40
N ILE A 51 13.25 16.01 15.44
CA ILE A 51 12.63 15.05 14.54
C ILE A 51 11.50 15.73 13.78
N TYR A 52 11.28 15.26 12.55
CA TYR A 52 10.23 15.75 11.68
C TYR A 52 9.37 14.59 11.24
N PHE A 53 8.06 14.78 11.29
CA PHE A 53 7.09 13.78 10.81
C PHE A 53 6.42 14.29 9.56
N CYS A 54 6.33 13.44 8.55
CA CYS A 54 5.52 13.68 7.37
C CYS A 54 4.35 12.69 7.37
N PHE A 55 3.13 13.20 7.25
CA PHE A 55 1.92 12.40 7.13
C PHE A 55 1.42 12.49 5.70
N ILE A 56 1.35 11.32 5.04
CA ILE A 56 0.88 11.21 3.66
C ILE A 56 -0.48 10.55 3.68
N ASP A 57 -1.50 11.27 3.24
CA ASP A 57 -2.85 10.76 3.06
C ASP A 57 -3.16 10.59 1.57
N TYR A 58 -3.54 9.38 1.18
CA TYR A 58 -3.90 9.07 -0.21
C TYR A 58 -5.35 9.44 -0.46
N ALA A 59 -5.62 10.40 -1.33
CA ALA A 59 -6.97 10.86 -1.65
C ALA A 59 -7.89 9.74 -2.16
N LYS A 60 -7.33 8.74 -2.87
CA LYS A 60 -8.06 7.59 -3.43
C LYS A 60 -7.17 6.34 -3.39
N ALA A 61 -6.79 5.90 -2.20
CA ALA A 61 -5.78 4.87 -1.98
C ALA A 61 -5.97 3.62 -2.87
N PHE A 62 -7.14 2.98 -2.81
CA PHE A 62 -7.39 1.76 -3.58
C PHE A 62 -7.72 2.03 -5.06
N ASP A 63 -8.32 3.17 -5.38
CA ASP A 63 -8.71 3.50 -6.75
C ASP A 63 -7.52 3.92 -7.61
N CYS A 64 -6.40 4.30 -6.99
CA CYS A 64 -5.20 4.77 -7.69
C CYS A 64 -4.19 3.66 -8.00
N VAL A 65 -4.37 2.44 -7.50
CA VAL A 65 -3.41 1.34 -7.69
C VAL A 65 -3.26 1.02 -9.18
N ASP A 66 -2.05 1.22 -9.69
CA ASP A 66 -1.66 0.85 -11.04
C ASP A 66 -0.98 -0.53 -11.04
N HIS A 67 -1.62 -1.50 -11.66
CA HIS A 67 -1.14 -2.88 -11.70
C HIS A 67 0.21 -3.05 -12.43
N ASN A 68 0.61 -2.06 -13.24
CA ASN A 68 1.90 -2.07 -13.94
C ASN A 68 3.08 -1.62 -13.07
N LYS A 69 2.77 -1.01 -11.92
CA LYS A 69 3.74 -0.41 -11.00
C LYS A 69 3.92 -1.22 -9.71
N LEU A 70 3.54 -2.49 -9.73
CA LEU A 70 3.61 -3.34 -8.54
C LEU A 70 4.99 -4.00 -8.33
N GLU A 71 5.91 -3.87 -9.29
CA GLU A 71 7.24 -4.48 -9.27
C GLU A 71 7.22 -5.99 -8.98
N ILE A 72 6.21 -6.67 -9.48
CA ILE A 72 6.03 -8.13 -9.41
C ILE A 72 6.32 -8.77 -10.77
N PRO A 73 6.64 -10.07 -10.83
CA PRO A 73 6.90 -10.77 -12.08
C PRO A 73 5.78 -10.63 -13.10
N ASP A 74 6.17 -10.54 -14.37
CA ASP A 74 5.26 -10.33 -15.51
C ASP A 74 4.09 -11.31 -15.56
N HIS A 75 4.32 -12.58 -15.22
CA HIS A 75 3.26 -13.59 -15.22
C HIS A 75 2.17 -13.29 -14.16
N LEU A 76 2.53 -12.71 -13.00
CA LEU A 76 1.56 -12.30 -11.99
C LEU A 76 0.85 -11.00 -12.40
N THR A 77 1.59 -10.06 -12.97
CA THR A 77 1.02 -8.83 -13.54
C THR A 77 0.01 -9.18 -14.63
N TYR A 78 0.32 -10.12 -15.52
CA TYR A 78 -0.60 -10.58 -16.54
C TYR A 78 -1.88 -11.20 -15.97
N LEU A 79 -1.73 -12.06 -14.95
CA LEU A 79 -2.89 -12.65 -14.26
C LEU A 79 -3.77 -11.60 -13.58
N LEU A 80 -3.16 -10.59 -12.96
CA LEU A 80 -3.89 -9.47 -12.35
C LEU A 80 -4.62 -8.65 -13.41
N ARG A 81 -3.95 -8.28 -14.49
CA ARG A 81 -4.60 -7.56 -15.60
C ARG A 81 -5.81 -8.31 -16.13
N ASN A 82 -5.70 -9.62 -16.35
CA ASN A 82 -6.84 -10.43 -16.81
C ASN A 82 -7.96 -10.51 -15.75
N LEU A 83 -7.61 -10.54 -14.46
CA LEU A 83 -8.58 -10.54 -13.36
C LEU A 83 -9.38 -9.24 -13.31
N TYR A 84 -8.72 -8.11 -13.59
CA TYR A 84 -9.31 -6.77 -13.56
C TYR A 84 -9.78 -6.28 -14.93
N ALA A 85 -9.46 -6.99 -16.02
CA ALA A 85 -9.87 -6.63 -17.37
C ALA A 85 -11.40 -6.70 -17.53
N GLY A 86 -11.96 -5.68 -18.16
CA GLY A 86 -13.38 -5.62 -18.45
C GLY A 86 -14.28 -5.48 -17.22
N GLN A 87 -13.72 -5.12 -16.07
CA GLN A 87 -14.54 -4.84 -14.90
C GLN A 87 -15.33 -3.54 -15.08
N GLU A 88 -16.62 -3.63 -14.79
CA GLU A 88 -17.53 -2.51 -14.81
C GLU A 88 -18.14 -2.28 -13.43
N ALA A 89 -18.47 -1.04 -13.14
CA ALA A 89 -19.17 -0.66 -11.92
C ALA A 89 -20.39 0.21 -12.23
N ALA A 90 -21.34 0.15 -11.32
CA ALA A 90 -22.45 1.10 -11.27
C ALA A 90 -22.63 1.54 -9.82
N VAL A 91 -22.97 2.79 -9.59
CA VAL A 91 -23.19 3.36 -8.27
C VAL A 91 -24.69 3.42 -7.98
N ARG A 92 -25.09 2.83 -6.86
CA ARG A 92 -26.46 2.93 -6.37
C ARG A 92 -26.59 4.19 -5.52
N THR A 93 -27.47 5.08 -5.91
CA THR A 93 -27.79 6.31 -5.19
C THR A 93 -29.22 6.28 -4.67
N GLY A 94 -29.61 7.24 -3.84
CA GLY A 94 -31.01 7.40 -3.41
C GLY A 94 -32.00 7.69 -4.56
N HIS A 95 -31.50 8.10 -5.72
CA HIS A 95 -32.28 8.43 -6.92
C HIS A 95 -32.25 7.35 -8.01
N GLY A 96 -31.60 6.21 -7.74
CA GLY A 96 -31.47 5.10 -8.70
C GLY A 96 -30.03 4.61 -8.85
N THR A 97 -29.78 3.84 -9.90
CA THR A 97 -28.45 3.30 -10.23
C THR A 97 -27.92 4.04 -11.46
N THR A 98 -26.63 4.43 -11.42
CA THR A 98 -25.96 5.03 -12.56
C THR A 98 -25.84 4.05 -13.73
N GLY A 99 -25.54 4.54 -14.93
CA GLY A 99 -25.07 3.69 -16.02
C GLY A 99 -23.77 2.94 -15.61
N TRP A 100 -23.54 1.80 -16.27
CA TRP A 100 -22.31 1.04 -16.10
C TRP A 100 -21.12 1.81 -16.69
N PHE A 101 -20.01 1.82 -15.97
CA PHE A 101 -18.75 2.42 -16.44
C PHE A 101 -17.58 1.47 -16.21
N GLN A 102 -16.59 1.52 -17.08
CA GLN A 102 -15.43 0.65 -16.99
C GLN A 102 -14.43 1.13 -15.94
N ILE A 103 -13.85 0.16 -15.21
CA ILE A 103 -12.79 0.39 -14.23
C ILE A 103 -11.46 0.11 -14.91
N GLY A 104 -10.68 1.18 -15.17
CA GLY A 104 -9.38 1.07 -15.85
C GLY A 104 -8.18 0.85 -14.93
N LYS A 105 -8.31 1.15 -13.63
CA LYS A 105 -7.26 1.02 -12.62
C LYS A 105 -7.88 0.88 -11.23
N GLY A 106 -7.05 0.60 -10.23
CA GLY A 106 -7.48 0.45 -8.86
C GLY A 106 -7.69 -1.00 -8.45
N VAL A 107 -8.03 -1.18 -7.20
CA VAL A 107 -8.32 -2.49 -6.61
C VAL A 107 -9.65 -2.44 -5.86
N ARG A 108 -10.36 -3.56 -5.88
CA ARG A 108 -11.70 -3.63 -5.31
C ARG A 108 -11.65 -3.64 -3.78
N GLN A 109 -12.31 -2.69 -3.14
CA GLN A 109 -12.50 -2.70 -1.68
C GLN A 109 -13.18 -4.00 -1.23
N GLY A 110 -12.67 -4.61 -0.14
CA GLY A 110 -13.16 -5.88 0.37
C GLY A 110 -12.62 -7.13 -0.35
N CYS A 111 -11.86 -6.99 -1.45
CA CYS A 111 -11.17 -8.12 -2.06
C CYS A 111 -9.94 -8.51 -1.23
N ILE A 112 -9.71 -9.82 -1.09
CA ILE A 112 -8.57 -10.36 -0.32
C ILE A 112 -7.20 -9.97 -0.91
N LEU A 113 -7.14 -9.57 -2.18
CA LEU A 113 -5.91 -9.14 -2.85
C LEU A 113 -5.61 -7.66 -2.61
N SER A 114 -6.61 -6.84 -2.35
CA SER A 114 -6.48 -5.39 -2.36
C SER A 114 -5.47 -4.83 -1.34
N PRO A 115 -5.40 -5.33 -0.11
CA PRO A 115 -4.38 -4.89 0.84
C PRO A 115 -2.96 -5.18 0.37
N CYS A 116 -2.76 -6.34 -0.26
CA CYS A 116 -1.47 -6.76 -0.79
C CYS A 116 -1.04 -5.89 -1.97
N LEU A 117 -1.93 -5.67 -2.92
CA LEU A 117 -1.67 -4.85 -4.11
C LEU A 117 -1.42 -3.39 -3.74
N PHE A 118 -2.18 -2.87 -2.77
CA PHE A 118 -1.97 -1.53 -2.26
C PHE A 118 -0.60 -1.37 -1.60
N ASN A 119 -0.18 -2.33 -0.78
CA ASN A 119 1.14 -2.27 -0.13
C ASN A 119 2.29 -2.26 -1.13
N LEU A 120 2.24 -3.11 -2.17
CA LEU A 120 3.25 -3.13 -3.23
C LEU A 120 3.27 -1.80 -4.00
N TYR A 121 2.09 -1.28 -4.32
CA TYR A 121 1.98 0.02 -5.00
C TYR A 121 2.47 1.18 -4.13
N ALA A 122 2.12 1.20 -2.84
CA ALA A 122 2.58 2.22 -1.91
C ALA A 122 4.10 2.20 -1.77
N GLU A 123 4.72 1.02 -1.70
CA GLU A 123 6.18 0.86 -1.68
C GLU A 123 6.81 1.41 -2.96
N TYR A 124 6.25 1.08 -4.14
CA TYR A 124 6.70 1.66 -5.40
C TYR A 124 6.66 3.20 -5.36
N VAL A 125 5.55 3.78 -4.87
CA VAL A 125 5.41 5.24 -4.78
C VAL A 125 6.46 5.83 -3.83
N MET A 126 6.69 5.21 -2.67
CA MET A 126 7.67 5.68 -1.69
C MET A 126 9.10 5.62 -2.24
N ARG A 127 9.51 4.52 -2.88
CA ARG A 127 10.82 4.39 -3.53
C ARG A 127 11.06 5.44 -4.63
N ASN A 128 10.00 5.81 -5.35
CA ASN A 128 10.09 6.78 -6.46
C ASN A 128 9.76 8.23 -6.04
N SER A 129 9.55 8.49 -4.75
CA SER A 129 9.22 9.83 -4.25
C SER A 129 10.45 10.73 -4.02
N GLY A 130 11.67 10.17 -4.08
CA GLY A 130 12.91 10.90 -3.77
C GLY A 130 13.07 11.26 -2.28
N LEU A 131 12.22 10.74 -1.40
CA LEU A 131 12.27 11.05 0.04
C LEU A 131 13.54 10.47 0.71
N ASP A 132 14.13 9.42 0.13
CA ASP A 132 15.37 8.81 0.65
C ASP A 132 16.62 9.64 0.34
N GLU A 133 16.56 10.58 -0.58
CA GLU A 133 17.69 11.45 -0.95
C GLU A 133 17.91 12.61 0.04
N VAL A 134 16.94 12.88 0.89
CA VAL A 134 17.07 13.94 1.91
C VAL A 134 17.88 13.40 3.08
N GLN A 135 19.17 13.75 3.14
CA GLN A 135 20.11 13.38 4.21
C GLN A 135 19.80 13.99 5.59
N ALA A 136 18.59 14.42 5.85
CA ALA A 136 18.16 15.06 7.08
C ALA A 136 17.27 14.16 7.93
N GLY A 137 17.76 12.99 8.34
CA GLY A 137 17.01 12.09 9.21
C GLY A 137 17.90 11.25 10.12
N ILE A 138 17.34 10.76 11.23
CA ILE A 138 17.97 9.75 12.07
C ILE A 138 17.84 8.42 11.33
N LYS A 139 18.95 7.85 10.86
CA LYS A 139 18.96 6.44 10.43
C LYS A 139 18.92 5.59 11.70
N ILE A 140 17.83 4.87 11.88
CA ILE A 140 17.71 3.85 12.92
C ILE A 140 18.26 2.57 12.29
N ALA A 141 19.42 2.14 12.78
CA ALA A 141 20.03 0.87 12.40
C ALA A 141 19.31 -0.28 13.11
#